data_9d281d8d6d7279e2229bfaa3ceaf2dec
#
_entry.id   9d281d8d6d7279e2229bfaa3ceaf2dec
#
_cell.length_a   1.000
_cell.length_b   1.000
_cell.length_c   1.000
_cell.angle_alpha   90.00
_cell.angle_beta   90.00
_cell.angle_gamma   90.00
#
_symmetry.space_group_name_H-M   'P 1'
#
loop_
_entity.id
_entity.type
_entity.pdbx_description
1 polymer ?
#
loop_
_entity_poly.entity_id
_entity_poly.type
_entity_poly.pdbx_seq_one_letter_code
_entity_poly.pdbx_strand_id
1 'polypeptide(L)'
;MAKTNKCNSYVINGQKINVNDIIKHYNGNLGMACNEISQKTLVSFETAKYYVELCQKDEPFVKQNSTASFTSGILIAVPLIMFIATKIGLFPVDNDLFIAMFGLIFVCCSITSIILGIIDLASKNEIPRNHGGSIFGIVASALMWLDFIFH
;
A
#
# COMPACT_ATOMS: atom_id res chain seq x y z
N MET A 1 -27.09 -22.72 -17.41
CA MET A 1 -26.45 -21.54 -18.01
C MET A 1 -25.02 -21.46 -17.49
N ALA A 2 -24.04 -21.77 -18.33
CA ALA A 2 -22.64 -21.68 -17.96
C ALA A 2 -22.27 -20.20 -17.83
N LYS A 3 -21.91 -19.74 -16.62
CA LYS A 3 -21.29 -18.43 -16.44
C LYS A 3 -19.99 -18.42 -17.24
N THR A 4 -19.93 -17.61 -18.26
CA THR A 4 -18.69 -17.34 -19.00
C THR A 4 -17.76 -16.61 -18.04
N ASN A 5 -16.76 -17.32 -17.53
CA ASN A 5 -15.70 -16.77 -16.66
C ASN A 5 -15.01 -15.61 -17.40
N LYS A 6 -15.18 -14.42 -16.90
CA LYS A 6 -14.74 -13.17 -17.51
C LYS A 6 -13.32 -12.76 -17.10
N CYS A 7 -12.76 -13.40 -16.07
CA CYS A 7 -11.46 -13.04 -15.53
C CYS A 7 -10.37 -13.98 -16.07
N ASN A 8 -9.74 -13.61 -17.14
CA ASN A 8 -8.87 -14.53 -17.87
C ASN A 8 -7.41 -14.09 -17.94
N SER A 9 -7.10 -12.80 -17.80
CA SER A 9 -5.74 -12.34 -17.99
C SER A 9 -5.33 -11.31 -16.94
N TYR A 10 -4.16 -11.54 -16.34
CA TYR A 10 -3.51 -10.64 -15.40
C TYR A 10 -2.17 -10.17 -15.96
N VAL A 11 -1.73 -8.99 -15.54
CA VAL A 11 -0.36 -8.53 -15.79
C VAL A 11 0.47 -8.89 -14.56
N ILE A 12 1.37 -9.86 -14.71
CA ILE A 12 2.22 -10.39 -13.65
C ILE A 12 3.67 -10.09 -14.06
N ASN A 13 4.38 -9.34 -13.24
CA ASN A 13 5.76 -8.91 -13.51
C ASN A 13 5.95 -8.33 -14.94
N GLY A 14 4.97 -7.50 -15.37
CA GLY A 14 4.99 -6.86 -16.69
C GLY A 14 4.54 -7.75 -17.86
N GLN A 15 4.29 -9.04 -17.64
CA GLN A 15 3.81 -9.98 -18.66
C GLN A 15 2.32 -10.20 -18.54
N LYS A 16 1.58 -10.09 -19.65
CA LYS A 16 0.16 -10.39 -19.71
C LYS A 16 -0.04 -11.89 -19.88
N ILE A 17 -0.62 -12.54 -18.88
CA ILE A 17 -0.84 -13.99 -18.86
C ILE A 17 -2.31 -14.31 -18.71
N ASN A 18 -2.80 -15.25 -19.51
CA ASN A 18 -4.13 -15.82 -19.36
C ASN A 18 -4.07 -17.00 -18.38
N VAL A 19 -4.36 -16.74 -17.11
CA VAL A 19 -4.29 -17.74 -16.04
C VAL A 19 -5.32 -18.84 -16.24
N ASN A 20 -6.50 -18.52 -16.75
CA ASN A 20 -7.55 -19.51 -16.98
C ASN A 20 -7.16 -20.55 -18.07
N ASP A 21 -6.49 -20.11 -19.13
CA ASP A 21 -6.03 -21.03 -20.17
C ASP A 21 -4.94 -21.96 -19.65
N ILE A 22 -4.05 -21.47 -18.78
CA ILE A 22 -3.05 -22.32 -18.13
C ILE A 22 -3.72 -23.36 -17.21
N ILE A 23 -4.70 -22.96 -16.40
CA ILE A 23 -5.44 -23.89 -15.53
C ILE A 23 -6.15 -24.97 -16.38
N LYS A 24 -6.75 -24.60 -17.49
CA LYS A 24 -7.40 -25.53 -18.41
C LYS A 24 -6.39 -26.48 -19.08
N HIS A 25 -5.24 -25.97 -19.47
CA HIS A 25 -4.16 -26.77 -20.07
C HIS A 25 -3.74 -27.94 -19.17
N TYR A 26 -3.72 -27.71 -17.86
CA TYR A 26 -3.41 -28.74 -16.86
C TYR A 26 -4.65 -29.46 -16.30
N ASN A 27 -5.78 -29.45 -17.01
CA ASN A 27 -7.03 -30.11 -16.59
C ASN A 27 -7.45 -29.77 -15.16
N GLY A 28 -7.22 -28.54 -14.70
CA GLY A 28 -7.55 -28.06 -13.36
C GLY A 28 -6.51 -28.41 -12.30
N ASN A 29 -5.35 -28.95 -12.64
CA ASN A 29 -4.26 -29.15 -11.69
C ASN A 29 -3.60 -27.82 -11.36
N LEU A 30 -4.02 -27.24 -10.21
CA LEU A 30 -3.61 -25.89 -9.79
C LEU A 30 -2.11 -25.82 -9.44
N GLY A 31 -1.53 -26.89 -8.91
CA GLY A 31 -0.10 -26.93 -8.58
C GLY A 31 0.78 -26.79 -9.82
N MET A 32 0.43 -27.51 -10.89
CA MET A 32 1.14 -27.40 -12.17
C MET A 32 0.92 -26.03 -12.84
N ALA A 33 -0.30 -25.51 -12.77
CA ALA A 33 -0.60 -24.17 -13.28
C ALA A 33 0.20 -23.08 -12.53
N CYS A 34 0.31 -23.16 -11.20
CA CYS A 34 1.12 -22.23 -10.40
C CYS A 34 2.61 -22.32 -10.79
N ASN A 35 3.14 -23.53 -10.98
CA ASN A 35 4.54 -23.72 -11.39
C ASN A 35 4.81 -23.09 -12.76
N GLU A 36 3.93 -23.30 -13.73
CA GLU A 36 4.09 -22.69 -15.06
C GLU A 36 4.03 -21.16 -15.01
N ILE A 37 3.08 -20.60 -14.27
CA ILE A 37 2.96 -19.16 -14.08
C ILE A 37 4.22 -18.60 -13.41
N SER A 38 4.69 -19.23 -12.34
CA SER A 38 5.90 -18.85 -11.62
C SER A 38 7.13 -18.83 -12.55
N GLN A 39 7.30 -19.88 -13.36
CA GLN A 39 8.42 -19.96 -14.30
C GLN A 39 8.33 -18.92 -15.43
N LYS A 40 7.15 -18.72 -16.00
CA LYS A 40 6.95 -17.76 -17.10
C LYS A 40 7.11 -16.31 -16.65
N THR A 41 6.67 -15.99 -15.45
CA THR A 41 6.67 -14.60 -14.96
C THR A 41 7.82 -14.29 -14.01
N LEU A 42 8.62 -15.26 -13.66
CA LEU A 42 9.74 -15.13 -12.70
C LEU A 42 9.29 -14.59 -11.33
N VAL A 43 8.10 -15.00 -10.88
CA VAL A 43 7.58 -14.70 -9.55
C VAL A 43 7.62 -15.94 -8.66
N SER A 44 7.47 -15.76 -7.34
CA SER A 44 7.40 -16.86 -6.40
C SER A 44 6.16 -17.74 -6.64
N PHE A 45 6.21 -19.00 -6.20
CA PHE A 45 5.08 -19.91 -6.27
C PHE A 45 3.85 -19.37 -5.52
N GLU A 46 4.06 -18.72 -4.37
CA GLU A 46 2.99 -18.11 -3.57
C GLU A 46 2.30 -16.97 -4.32
N THR A 47 3.07 -16.15 -5.03
CA THR A 47 2.52 -15.10 -5.89
C THR A 47 1.72 -15.69 -7.05
N ALA A 48 2.22 -16.74 -7.71
CA ALA A 48 1.48 -17.43 -8.76
C ALA A 48 0.17 -18.02 -8.24
N LYS A 49 0.20 -18.65 -7.05
CA LYS A 49 -0.96 -19.20 -6.37
C LYS A 49 -2.02 -18.14 -6.08
N TYR A 50 -1.62 -16.96 -5.63
CA TYR A 50 -2.53 -15.83 -5.42
C TYR A 50 -3.32 -15.47 -6.68
N TYR A 51 -2.67 -15.38 -7.86
CA TYR A 51 -3.36 -15.10 -9.12
C TYR A 51 -4.27 -16.23 -9.59
N VAL A 52 -3.88 -17.49 -9.33
CA VAL A 52 -4.73 -18.66 -9.61
C VAL A 52 -5.99 -18.63 -8.75
N GLU A 53 -5.88 -18.31 -7.47
CA GLU A 53 -7.02 -18.17 -6.55
C GLU A 53 -7.95 -17.02 -6.96
N LEU A 54 -7.41 -15.86 -7.35
CA LEU A 54 -8.20 -14.76 -7.89
C LEU A 54 -8.99 -15.17 -9.14
N CYS A 55 -8.33 -15.91 -10.04
CA CYS A 55 -8.98 -16.41 -11.25
C CYS A 55 -10.11 -17.40 -10.94
N GLN A 56 -9.94 -18.28 -9.94
CA GLN A 56 -10.97 -19.21 -9.52
C GLN A 56 -12.20 -18.52 -8.90
N LYS A 57 -11.97 -17.43 -8.15
CA LYS A 57 -13.05 -16.63 -7.54
C LYS A 57 -13.72 -15.67 -8.52
N ASP A 58 -13.20 -15.58 -9.76
CA ASP A 58 -13.62 -14.60 -10.77
C ASP A 58 -13.50 -13.14 -10.27
N GLU A 59 -12.47 -12.90 -9.44
CA GLU A 59 -12.21 -11.59 -8.84
C GLU A 59 -11.23 -10.79 -9.69
N PRO A 60 -11.49 -9.48 -9.90
CA PRO A 60 -10.53 -8.61 -10.54
C PRO A 60 -9.32 -8.41 -9.62
N PHE A 61 -8.13 -8.23 -10.22
CA PHE A 61 -6.96 -7.84 -9.45
C PHE A 61 -7.17 -6.45 -8.84
N VAL A 62 -7.14 -6.39 -7.51
CA VAL A 62 -7.17 -5.14 -6.75
C VAL A 62 -5.83 -4.98 -6.05
N LYS A 63 -5.18 -3.83 -6.26
CA LYS A 63 -3.94 -3.51 -5.53
C LYS A 63 -4.20 -3.53 -4.03
N GLN A 64 -3.50 -4.39 -3.32
CA GLN A 64 -3.61 -4.46 -1.87
C GLN A 64 -2.90 -3.26 -1.22
N ASN A 65 -3.45 -2.74 -0.14
CA ASN A 65 -2.77 -1.75 0.67
C ASN A 65 -1.65 -2.42 1.46
N SER A 66 -0.46 -1.85 1.40
CA SER A 66 0.62 -2.24 2.29
C SER A 66 0.28 -1.81 3.73
N THR A 67 0.54 -2.67 4.70
CA THR A 67 0.37 -2.32 6.12
C THR A 67 1.25 -1.12 6.49
N ALA A 68 2.48 -1.06 5.99
CA ALA A 68 3.39 0.07 6.20
C ALA A 68 2.84 1.36 5.57
N SER A 69 2.27 1.29 4.36
CA SER A 69 1.61 2.42 3.70
C SER A 69 0.42 2.94 4.50
N PHE A 70 -0.44 2.06 4.96
CA PHE A 70 -1.60 2.42 5.75
C PHE A 70 -1.20 3.05 7.10
N THR A 71 -0.23 2.44 7.80
CA THR A 71 0.27 2.93 9.09
C THR A 71 0.96 4.29 8.93
N SER A 72 1.78 4.49 7.90
CA SER A 72 2.42 5.77 7.59
C SER A 72 1.39 6.88 7.40
N GLY A 73 0.33 6.62 6.62
CA GLY A 73 -0.75 7.58 6.40
C GLY A 73 -1.51 7.95 7.68
N ILE A 74 -1.83 6.97 8.54
CA ILE A 74 -2.54 7.22 9.80
C ILE A 74 -1.68 7.98 10.79
N LEU A 75 -0.40 7.62 10.93
CA LEU A 75 0.51 8.27 11.89
C LEU A 75 0.63 9.78 11.65
N ILE A 76 0.63 10.21 10.40
CA ILE A 76 0.70 11.64 10.10
C ILE A 76 -0.66 12.35 10.13
N ALA A 77 -1.77 11.61 10.00
CA ALA A 77 -3.10 12.22 9.99
C ALA A 77 -3.42 12.92 11.32
N VAL A 78 -3.04 12.33 12.45
CA VAL A 78 -3.29 12.90 13.79
C VAL A 78 -2.58 14.24 13.98
N PRO A 79 -1.23 14.35 13.83
CA PRO A 79 -0.56 15.64 13.95
C PRO A 79 -0.99 16.64 12.87
N LEU A 80 -1.37 16.21 11.67
CA LEU A 80 -1.88 17.09 10.64
C LEU A 80 -3.22 17.71 11.04
N ILE A 81 -4.15 16.94 11.59
CA ILE A 81 -5.43 17.44 12.08
C ILE A 81 -5.20 18.44 13.23
N MET A 82 -4.32 18.11 14.17
CA MET A 82 -3.97 18.99 15.28
C MET A 82 -3.32 20.30 14.77
N PHE A 83 -2.43 20.20 13.79
CA PHE A 83 -1.78 21.35 13.16
C PHE A 83 -2.80 22.28 12.49
N ILE A 84 -3.74 21.75 11.71
CA ILE A 84 -4.82 22.53 11.11
C ILE A 84 -5.68 23.18 12.19
N ALA A 85 -6.04 22.43 13.23
CA ALA A 85 -6.88 22.91 14.33
C ALA A 85 -6.21 24.05 15.12
N THR A 86 -4.89 24.02 15.30
CA THR A 86 -4.14 25.16 15.88
C THR A 86 -4.14 26.40 14.97
N LYS A 87 -3.95 26.22 13.66
CA LYS A 87 -3.98 27.33 12.69
C LYS A 87 -5.33 28.03 12.62
N ILE A 88 -6.44 27.32 12.81
CA ILE A 88 -7.79 27.90 12.85
C ILE A 88 -8.24 28.36 14.24
N GLY A 89 -7.35 28.29 15.24
CA GLY A 89 -7.60 28.82 16.57
C GLY A 89 -8.51 27.95 17.45
N LEU A 90 -8.68 26.66 17.12
CA LEU A 90 -9.47 25.73 17.94
C LEU A 90 -8.77 25.28 19.22
N PHE A 91 -7.43 25.37 19.27
CA PHE A 91 -6.64 25.04 20.45
C PHE A 91 -5.92 26.26 21.02
N PRO A 92 -5.86 26.40 22.35
CA PRO A 92 -5.14 27.47 23.01
C PRO A 92 -3.62 27.28 22.79
N VAL A 93 -3.01 28.18 22.05
CA VAL A 93 -1.57 28.21 21.79
C VAL A 93 -0.80 28.79 22.99
N ASP A 94 -1.50 29.31 24.00
CA ASP A 94 -0.90 29.97 25.18
C ASP A 94 -0.47 28.99 26.29
N ASN A 95 -0.65 27.68 26.07
CA ASN A 95 -0.29 26.66 27.07
C ASN A 95 1.03 25.99 26.67
N ASP A 96 2.11 26.31 27.36
CA ASP A 96 3.46 25.75 27.12
C ASP A 96 3.50 24.23 27.15
N LEU A 97 2.72 23.61 28.05
CA LEU A 97 2.62 22.16 28.15
C LEU A 97 1.98 21.53 26.90
N PHE A 98 0.92 22.19 26.39
CA PHE A 98 0.25 21.76 25.17
C PHE A 98 1.21 21.85 23.96
N ILE A 99 1.95 22.95 23.83
CA ILE A 99 2.93 23.15 22.76
C ILE A 99 4.03 22.09 22.83
N ALA A 100 4.56 21.81 24.03
CA ALA A 100 5.60 20.80 24.22
C ALA A 100 5.12 19.39 23.89
N MET A 101 3.93 18.99 24.34
CA MET A 101 3.33 17.69 24.02
C MET A 101 3.03 17.56 22.55
N PHE A 102 2.46 18.58 21.93
CA PHE A 102 2.17 18.59 20.50
C PHE A 102 3.46 18.48 19.68
N GLY A 103 4.49 19.24 20.03
CA GLY A 103 5.79 19.18 19.36
C GLY A 103 6.41 17.78 19.45
N LEU A 104 6.34 17.13 20.61
CA LEU A 104 6.83 15.76 20.78
C LEU A 104 6.07 14.76 19.90
N ILE A 105 4.74 14.80 19.92
CA ILE A 105 3.89 13.94 19.10
C ILE A 105 4.19 14.18 17.60
N PHE A 106 4.28 15.45 17.19
CA PHE A 106 4.59 15.83 15.83
C PHE A 106 5.93 15.25 15.36
N VAL A 107 7.02 15.44 16.14
CA VAL A 107 8.35 14.94 15.80
C VAL A 107 8.35 13.42 15.70
N CYS A 108 7.82 12.72 16.69
CA CYS A 108 7.79 11.26 16.71
C CYS A 108 6.95 10.67 15.56
N CYS A 109 5.75 11.18 15.33
CA CYS A 109 4.86 10.69 14.29
C CYS A 109 5.38 11.00 12.87
N SER A 110 5.94 12.20 12.65
CA SER A 110 6.45 12.58 11.32
C SER A 110 7.68 11.77 10.93
N ILE A 111 8.65 11.60 11.84
CA ILE A 111 9.84 10.79 11.57
C ILE A 111 9.45 9.33 11.32
N THR A 112 8.59 8.76 12.16
CA THR A 112 8.13 7.36 11.99
C THR A 112 7.37 7.19 10.69
N SER A 113 6.51 8.14 10.32
CA SER A 113 5.76 8.12 9.06
C SER A 113 6.69 8.17 7.84
N ILE A 114 7.72 9.01 7.87
CA ILE A 114 8.72 9.09 6.78
C ILE A 114 9.48 7.77 6.67
N ILE A 115 9.97 7.20 7.77
CA ILE A 115 10.72 5.94 7.77
C ILE A 115 9.86 4.81 7.21
N LEU A 116 8.63 4.64 7.69
CA LEU A 116 7.72 3.61 7.21
C LEU A 116 7.36 3.82 5.73
N GLY A 117 7.17 5.07 5.31
CA GLY A 117 6.90 5.42 3.92
C GLY A 117 8.06 5.05 2.99
N ILE A 118 9.29 5.34 3.39
CA ILE A 118 10.51 4.99 2.62
C ILE A 118 10.67 3.46 2.56
N ILE A 119 10.50 2.75 3.67
CA ILE A 119 10.59 1.28 3.72
C ILE A 119 9.56 0.66 2.77
N ASP A 120 8.32 1.15 2.78
CA ASP A 120 7.27 0.66 1.90
C ASP A 120 7.59 0.91 0.42
N LEU A 121 8.05 2.12 0.07
CA LEU A 121 8.43 2.46 -1.31
C LEU A 121 9.66 1.70 -1.79
N ALA A 122 10.61 1.42 -0.90
CA ALA A 122 11.82 0.66 -1.21
C ALA A 122 11.57 -0.85 -1.29
N SER A 123 10.47 -1.34 -0.72
CA SER A 123 10.16 -2.77 -0.71
C SER A 123 9.79 -3.27 -2.12
N LYS A 124 10.57 -4.21 -2.64
CA LYS A 124 10.26 -4.89 -3.91
C LYS A 124 9.23 -5.97 -3.63
N ASN A 125 7.98 -5.70 -3.94
CA ASN A 125 6.90 -6.67 -3.82
C ASN A 125 6.54 -7.22 -5.21
N GLU A 126 6.46 -8.54 -5.31
CA GLU A 126 6.03 -9.23 -6.54
C GLU A 126 4.56 -8.93 -6.88
N ILE A 127 3.73 -8.72 -5.86
CA ILE A 127 2.33 -8.31 -6.01
C ILE A 127 2.27 -6.77 -5.94
N PRO A 128 1.75 -6.10 -6.98
CA PRO A 128 1.61 -4.65 -6.97
C PRO A 128 0.75 -4.17 -5.80
N ARG A 129 1.29 -3.24 -5.00
CA ARG A 129 0.64 -2.66 -3.82
C ARG A 129 0.27 -1.20 -4.05
N ASN A 130 -0.66 -0.72 -3.24
CA ASN A 130 -1.01 0.70 -3.20
C ASN A 130 -0.12 1.40 -2.17
N HIS A 131 0.69 2.34 -2.63
CA HIS A 131 1.62 3.13 -1.81
C HIS A 131 1.06 4.53 -1.46
N GLY A 132 -0.22 4.77 -1.67
CA GLY A 132 -0.83 6.09 -1.46
C GLY A 132 -0.63 6.65 -0.05
N GLY A 133 -0.77 5.81 0.98
CA GLY A 133 -0.53 6.21 2.37
C GLY A 133 0.92 6.60 2.64
N SER A 134 1.89 5.88 2.05
CA SER A 134 3.32 6.17 2.18
C SER A 134 3.69 7.50 1.54
N ILE A 135 3.18 7.74 0.33
CA ILE A 135 3.40 9.01 -0.37
C ILE A 135 2.76 10.15 0.43
N PHE A 136 1.51 9.99 0.88
CA PHE A 136 0.83 10.97 1.71
C PHE A 136 1.61 11.24 3.00
N GLY A 137 2.05 10.20 3.71
CA GLY A 137 2.81 10.31 4.95
C GLY A 137 4.11 11.11 4.78
N ILE A 138 4.88 10.83 3.72
CA ILE A 138 6.13 11.54 3.44
C ILE A 138 5.86 13.01 3.07
N VAL A 139 4.93 13.25 2.14
CA VAL A 139 4.64 14.61 1.64
C VAL A 139 4.05 15.48 2.74
N ALA A 140 3.07 14.99 3.49
CA ALA A 140 2.46 15.73 4.59
C ALA A 140 3.49 16.05 5.69
N SER A 141 4.35 15.09 6.07
CA SER A 141 5.43 15.32 7.01
C SER A 141 6.39 16.41 6.51
N ALA A 142 6.82 16.34 5.26
CA ALA A 142 7.74 17.32 4.69
C ALA A 142 7.13 18.74 4.67
N LEU A 143 5.86 18.88 4.29
CA LEU A 143 5.18 20.16 4.29
C LEU A 143 5.05 20.76 5.68
N MET A 144 4.72 19.93 6.69
CA MET A 144 4.63 20.39 8.08
C MET A 144 6.01 20.80 8.63
N TRP A 145 7.10 20.09 8.27
CA TRP A 145 8.45 20.49 8.64
C TRP A 145 8.86 21.81 7.99
N LEU A 146 8.49 22.03 6.73
CA LEU A 146 8.75 23.31 6.05
C LEU A 146 8.03 24.48 6.75
N ASP A 147 6.74 24.31 7.11
CA ASP A 147 6.01 25.35 7.84
C ASP A 147 6.66 25.63 9.21
N PHE A 148 7.09 24.60 9.92
CA PHE A 148 7.76 24.74 11.22
C PHE A 148 9.13 25.47 11.14
N ILE A 149 9.86 25.31 10.03
CA ILE A 149 11.17 25.97 9.85
C ILE A 149 11.01 27.43 9.44
N PHE A 150 9.99 27.75 8.66
CA PHE A 150 9.80 29.10 8.08
C PHE A 150 8.85 30.01 8.86
N HIS A 151 8.17 29.50 9.88
CA HIS A 151 7.27 30.25 10.78
C HIS A 151 7.65 30.07 12.23
#